data_e69712473ae0dce39a7b938ba7342d2d
#
_entry.id   e69712473ae0dce39a7b938ba7342d2d
#
_cell.length_a   1.000
_cell.length_b   1.000
_cell.length_c   1.000
_cell.angle_alpha   90.00
_cell.angle_beta   90.00
_cell.angle_gamma   90.00
#
_symmetry.space_group_name_H-M   'P 1'
#
loop_
_entity.id
_entity.type
_entity.pdbx_description
1 polymer ?
#
loop_
_entity_poly.entity_id
_entity_poly.type
_entity_poly.pdbx_seq_one_letter_code
_entity_poly.pdbx_strand_id
1 'polypeptide(L)'
;CYAQLKPEEVSHIEGVDLVLGAEQKLEILQYLENLEKKENGGAVIPSQSKDIRSFSPSCSADDRTRHFLKVQDGCDYYCSYCTIPFARGRSRNGTIASMVEQAQEVARKGGKEIVLTGVNIGDFGKSTDETFIDLIRALDEVDGIVRYRISSIEPNLITDEAIDFVAHSKRFA
;
A
#
# COMPACT_ATOMS: atom_id res chain seq x y z
N CYS A 1 3.71 9.90 6.22
CA CYS A 1 3.86 9.60 7.66
C CYS A 1 4.12 10.86 8.50
N TYR A 2 5.01 11.77 8.04
CA TYR A 2 5.33 12.96 8.84
C TYR A 2 4.11 13.84 9.07
N ALA A 3 3.35 14.16 8.03
CA ALA A 3 2.10 14.91 8.15
C ALA A 3 1.05 14.25 9.07
N GLN A 4 1.04 12.91 9.16
CA GLN A 4 0.15 12.19 10.06
C GLN A 4 0.58 12.29 11.53
N LEU A 5 1.90 12.26 11.78
CA LEU A 5 2.46 12.21 13.14
C LEU A 5 2.68 13.60 13.74
N LYS A 6 2.96 14.60 12.89
CA LYS A 6 3.33 15.95 13.26
C LYS A 6 2.60 16.99 12.37
N PRO A 7 1.27 16.95 12.32
CA PRO A 7 0.52 17.81 11.40
C PRO A 7 0.71 19.30 11.70
N GLU A 8 0.80 19.67 12.97
CA GLU A 8 1.01 21.06 13.38
C GLU A 8 2.39 21.59 12.97
N GLU A 9 3.45 20.76 13.10
CA GLU A 9 4.79 21.17 12.63
C GLU A 9 4.79 21.42 11.13
N VAL A 10 4.09 20.57 10.36
CA VAL A 10 4.00 20.71 8.90
C VAL A 10 3.17 21.93 8.51
N SER A 11 2.09 22.21 9.23
CA SER A 11 1.21 23.36 8.91
C SER A 11 1.88 24.73 9.07
N HIS A 12 2.92 24.81 9.90
CA HIS A 12 3.69 26.05 10.12
C HIS A 12 4.84 26.25 9.11
N ILE A 13 5.05 25.30 8.20
CA ILE A 13 6.05 25.46 7.13
C ILE A 13 5.53 26.48 6.12
N GLU A 14 6.35 27.46 5.77
CA GLU A 14 6.00 28.48 4.77
C GLU A 14 5.58 27.83 3.44
N GLY A 15 4.45 28.30 2.89
CA GLY A 15 3.89 27.77 1.65
C GLY A 15 3.02 26.52 1.80
N VAL A 16 2.81 26.02 3.02
CA VAL A 16 1.86 24.94 3.28
C VAL A 16 0.49 25.50 3.58
N ASP A 17 -0.46 25.29 2.68
CA ASP A 17 -1.85 25.75 2.84
C ASP A 17 -2.76 24.67 3.48
N LEU A 18 -2.42 23.37 3.30
CA LEU A 18 -3.25 22.26 3.77
C LEU A 18 -2.40 21.05 4.20
N VAL A 19 -2.74 20.47 5.35
CA VAL A 19 -2.15 19.24 5.86
C VAL A 19 -3.25 18.19 6.04
N LEU A 20 -3.13 17.08 5.30
CA LEU A 20 -4.08 15.97 5.34
C LEU A 20 -3.47 14.76 6.05
N GLY A 21 -4.28 14.09 6.85
CA GLY A 21 -3.96 12.79 7.44
C GLY A 21 -3.96 11.65 6.40
N ALA A 22 -3.59 10.47 6.86
CA ALA A 22 -3.44 9.31 5.98
C ALA A 22 -4.76 8.83 5.36
N GLU A 23 -5.89 9.04 6.04
CA GLU A 23 -7.22 8.70 5.53
C GLU A 23 -7.67 9.64 4.42
N GLN A 24 -7.46 10.95 4.62
CA GLN A 24 -7.98 12.00 3.73
C GLN A 24 -7.11 12.27 2.49
N LYS A 25 -5.89 11.78 2.44
CA LYS A 25 -4.93 12.11 1.37
C LYS A 25 -5.40 11.80 -0.04
N LEU A 26 -6.29 10.81 -0.19
CA LEU A 26 -6.83 10.40 -1.50
C LEU A 26 -8.07 11.20 -1.91
N GLU A 27 -8.64 11.95 -0.96
CA GLU A 27 -9.81 12.79 -1.16
C GLU A 27 -9.43 14.28 -1.26
N ILE A 28 -8.17 14.57 -1.56
CA ILE A 28 -7.62 15.94 -1.56
C ILE A 28 -8.48 16.92 -2.35
N LEU A 29 -9.09 16.52 -3.47
CA LEU A 29 -9.91 17.40 -4.30
C LEU A 29 -11.09 17.97 -3.53
N GLN A 30 -11.71 17.22 -2.61
CA GLN A 30 -12.83 17.67 -1.78
C GLN A 30 -12.43 18.83 -0.85
N TYR A 31 -11.17 18.84 -0.43
CA TYR A 31 -10.64 19.86 0.47
C TYR A 31 -10.12 21.10 -0.26
N LEU A 32 -9.78 20.98 -1.56
CA LEU A 32 -9.28 22.11 -2.35
C LEU A 32 -10.38 23.07 -2.76
N GLU A 33 -11.61 22.60 -2.98
CA GLU A 33 -12.74 23.44 -3.43
C GLU A 33 -13.09 24.55 -2.45
N ASN A 34 -12.87 24.32 -1.14
CA ASN A 34 -13.20 25.27 -0.08
C ASN A 34 -11.96 25.75 0.70
N LEU A 35 -10.77 25.61 0.10
CA LEU A 35 -9.54 25.98 0.76
C LEU A 35 -9.33 27.50 0.74
N GLU A 36 -9.42 28.12 1.90
CA GLU A 36 -9.02 29.51 2.10
C GLU A 36 -7.56 29.58 2.53
N LYS A 37 -6.76 30.37 1.80
CA LYS A 37 -5.38 30.65 2.20
C LYS A 37 -5.37 31.45 3.50
N LYS A 38 -4.60 30.94 4.48
CA LYS A 38 -4.40 31.62 5.75
C LYS A 38 -3.02 32.31 5.75
N GLU A 39 -2.96 33.50 6.32
CA GLU A 39 -1.70 34.24 6.44
C GLU A 39 -0.72 33.54 7.41
N ASN A 40 -1.22 32.77 8.37
CA ASN A 40 -0.43 32.10 9.40
C ASN A 40 -0.82 30.62 9.49
N GLY A 41 -0.04 29.75 8.81
CA GLY A 41 -0.15 28.30 8.87
C GLY A 41 -1.28 27.69 8.03
N GLY A 42 -1.06 26.48 7.55
CA GLY A 42 -2.01 25.70 6.77
C GLY A 42 -3.16 25.11 7.61
N ALA A 43 -4.28 24.84 6.95
CA ALA A 43 -5.36 24.10 7.57
C ALA A 43 -4.95 22.64 7.86
N VAL A 44 -5.23 22.16 9.05
CA VAL A 44 -4.96 20.77 9.44
C VAL A 44 -6.26 19.98 9.46
N ILE A 45 -6.34 18.91 8.68
CA ILE A 45 -7.43 17.94 8.71
C ILE A 45 -6.87 16.65 9.33
N PRO A 46 -7.04 16.46 10.65
CA PRO A 46 -6.43 15.34 11.34
C PRO A 46 -7.19 14.04 11.08
N SER A 47 -6.46 12.94 11.07
CA SER A 47 -7.03 11.59 11.20
C SER A 47 -6.30 10.83 12.29
N GLN A 48 -7.01 9.95 12.99
CA GLN A 48 -6.36 9.06 13.95
C GLN A 48 -5.96 7.78 13.23
N SER A 49 -4.71 7.37 13.37
CA SER A 49 -4.18 6.18 12.68
C SER A 49 -4.97 4.91 13.01
N LYS A 50 -5.53 4.81 14.23
CA LYS A 50 -6.39 3.69 14.65
C LYS A 50 -7.71 3.60 13.87
N ASP A 51 -8.16 4.69 13.25
CA ASP A 51 -9.43 4.77 12.52
C ASP A 51 -9.25 4.52 11.03
N ILE A 52 -8.00 4.45 10.54
CA ILE A 52 -7.71 4.17 9.14
C ILE A 52 -8.12 2.75 8.79
N ARG A 53 -9.21 2.61 8.03
CA ARG A 53 -9.79 1.33 7.59
C ARG A 53 -9.68 1.13 6.08
N SER A 54 -9.67 2.22 5.34
CA SER A 54 -9.63 2.17 3.88
C SER A 54 -8.31 1.59 3.40
N PHE A 55 -8.42 0.66 2.47
CA PHE A 55 -7.31 0.22 1.63
C PHE A 55 -7.51 0.77 0.24
N SER A 56 -6.55 1.53 -0.23
CA SER A 56 -6.55 2.01 -1.61
C SER A 56 -5.46 1.26 -2.37
N PRO A 57 -5.85 0.35 -3.26
CA PRO A 57 -4.90 -0.30 -4.14
C PRO A 57 -4.27 0.74 -5.05
N SER A 58 -3.02 0.54 -5.40
CA SER A 58 -2.33 1.38 -6.38
C SER A 58 -1.31 0.55 -7.15
N CYS A 59 -1.26 0.78 -8.44
CA CYS A 59 -0.25 0.21 -9.30
C CYS A 59 0.43 1.34 -10.08
N SER A 60 1.76 1.35 -10.12
CA SER A 60 2.48 2.28 -10.99
C SER A 60 2.36 1.83 -12.44
N ALA A 61 1.87 2.71 -13.32
CA ALA A 61 1.53 2.34 -14.69
C ALA A 61 2.48 2.92 -15.75
N ASP A 62 3.37 3.85 -15.40
CA ASP A 62 4.08 4.64 -16.39
C ASP A 62 5.60 4.48 -16.34
N ASP A 63 6.19 4.36 -17.51
CA ASP A 63 7.58 4.64 -17.88
C ASP A 63 8.67 3.74 -17.28
N ARG A 64 8.32 2.54 -16.75
CA ARG A 64 9.31 1.61 -16.20
C ARG A 64 9.06 0.18 -16.67
N THR A 65 10.14 -0.61 -16.73
CA THR A 65 10.06 -2.05 -17.00
C THR A 65 9.38 -2.85 -15.89
N ARG A 66 9.26 -2.26 -14.69
CA ARG A 66 8.66 -2.87 -13.51
C ARG A 66 7.49 -2.03 -13.00
N HIS A 67 6.39 -2.71 -12.66
CA HIS A 67 5.20 -2.11 -12.06
C HIS A 67 5.16 -2.45 -10.58
N PHE A 68 4.79 -1.50 -9.74
CA PHE A 68 4.69 -1.72 -8.30
C PHE A 68 3.22 -1.83 -7.91
N LEU A 69 2.79 -3.02 -7.52
CA LEU A 69 1.43 -3.30 -7.08
C LEU A 69 1.37 -3.30 -5.55
N LYS A 70 0.68 -2.32 -4.98
CA LYS A 70 0.48 -2.26 -3.54
C LYS A 70 -0.63 -3.23 -3.14
N VAL A 71 -0.26 -4.29 -2.40
CA VAL A 71 -1.18 -5.34 -1.94
C VAL A 71 -1.57 -5.19 -0.48
N GLN A 72 -0.74 -4.50 0.34
CA GLN A 72 -0.93 -4.37 1.78
C GLN A 72 -0.45 -2.98 2.26
N ASP A 73 -1.05 -2.46 3.35
CA ASP A 73 -0.64 -1.21 4.00
C ASP A 73 -0.86 -1.31 5.53
N GLY A 74 -0.15 -0.47 6.31
CA GLY A 74 -0.17 -0.53 7.77
C GLY A 74 0.63 -1.70 8.33
N CYS A 75 0.74 -1.77 9.66
CA CYS A 75 1.48 -2.85 10.33
C CYS A 75 1.07 -2.95 11.80
N ASP A 76 0.99 -4.18 12.32
CA ASP A 76 0.61 -4.46 13.71
C ASP A 76 1.80 -4.85 14.61
N TYR A 77 3.04 -4.78 14.13
CA TYR A 77 4.21 -5.28 14.85
C TYR A 77 4.78 -4.34 15.93
N TYR A 78 4.56 -3.05 15.82
CA TYR A 78 5.03 -2.05 16.81
C TYR A 78 6.50 -2.21 17.22
N CYS A 79 7.38 -2.49 16.28
CA CYS A 79 8.83 -2.57 16.52
C CYS A 79 9.35 -1.26 17.16
N SER A 80 10.30 -1.37 18.11
CA SER A 80 10.74 -0.26 18.97
C SER A 80 11.27 0.98 18.22
N TYR A 81 11.76 0.81 17.00
CA TYR A 81 12.31 1.88 16.14
C TYR A 81 11.33 2.34 15.04
N CYS A 82 10.15 1.71 14.93
CA CYS A 82 9.28 1.89 13.76
C CYS A 82 8.07 2.79 14.05
N THR A 83 7.88 3.82 13.24
CA THR A 83 6.75 4.76 13.36
C THR A 83 5.55 4.37 12.46
N ILE A 84 5.68 3.34 11.64
CA ILE A 84 4.65 2.97 10.66
C ILE A 84 3.29 2.67 11.29
N PRO A 85 3.17 1.86 12.37
CA PRO A 85 1.88 1.60 13.00
C PRO A 85 1.17 2.88 13.46
N PHE A 86 1.94 3.84 13.97
CA PHE A 86 1.41 5.13 14.42
C PHE A 86 1.00 6.05 13.26
N ALA A 87 1.68 5.94 12.13
CA ALA A 87 1.44 6.80 10.97
C ALA A 87 0.44 6.23 9.96
N ARG A 88 0.45 4.91 9.77
CA ARG A 88 -0.36 4.24 8.75
C ARG A 88 -1.47 3.37 9.33
N GLY A 89 -1.47 3.17 10.65
CA GLY A 89 -2.44 2.33 11.33
C GLY A 89 -2.20 0.83 11.15
N ARG A 90 -3.26 0.06 11.42
CA ARG A 90 -3.21 -1.40 11.39
C ARG A 90 -3.01 -1.97 10.00
N SER A 91 -2.52 -3.21 9.94
CA SER A 91 -2.40 -3.99 8.71
C SER A 91 -3.76 -4.16 8.04
N ARG A 92 -3.81 -3.86 6.74
CA ARG A 92 -4.99 -4.00 5.90
C ARG A 92 -4.58 -4.25 4.45
N ASN A 93 -5.44 -4.90 3.70
CA ASN A 93 -5.20 -5.31 2.32
C ASN A 93 -6.47 -5.16 1.47
N GLY A 94 -6.30 -5.21 0.17
CA GLY A 94 -7.41 -5.39 -0.77
C GLY A 94 -7.77 -6.85 -0.93
N THR A 95 -8.80 -7.14 -1.72
CA THR A 95 -9.17 -8.51 -2.07
C THR A 95 -8.26 -9.08 -3.15
N ILE A 96 -8.09 -10.40 -3.19
CA ILE A 96 -7.36 -11.09 -4.27
C ILE A 96 -7.94 -10.72 -5.63
N ALA A 97 -9.27 -10.67 -5.76
CA ALA A 97 -9.92 -10.29 -7.01
C ALA A 97 -9.47 -8.92 -7.51
N SER A 98 -9.38 -7.91 -6.62
CA SER A 98 -8.92 -6.58 -7.01
C SER A 98 -7.44 -6.53 -7.37
N MET A 99 -6.60 -7.36 -6.73
CA MET A 99 -5.18 -7.46 -7.07
C MET A 99 -4.97 -8.13 -8.43
N VAL A 100 -5.73 -9.18 -8.72
CA VAL A 100 -5.71 -9.87 -10.03
C VAL A 100 -6.16 -8.93 -11.14
N GLU A 101 -7.23 -8.15 -10.93
CA GLU A 101 -7.71 -7.17 -11.91
C GLU A 101 -6.63 -6.14 -12.25
N GLN A 102 -5.93 -5.61 -11.25
CA GLN A 102 -4.83 -4.68 -11.49
C GLN A 102 -3.64 -5.32 -12.21
N ALA A 103 -3.30 -6.57 -11.87
CA ALA A 103 -2.25 -7.30 -12.58
C ALA A 103 -2.62 -7.54 -14.05
N GLN A 104 -3.87 -7.87 -14.33
CA GLN A 104 -4.40 -8.00 -15.70
C GLN A 104 -4.35 -6.67 -16.46
N GLU A 105 -4.64 -5.55 -15.79
CA GLU A 105 -4.52 -4.22 -16.41
C GLU A 105 -3.07 -3.90 -16.78
N VAL A 106 -2.11 -4.23 -15.92
CA VAL A 106 -0.67 -4.13 -16.23
C VAL A 106 -0.33 -4.97 -17.46
N ALA A 107 -0.79 -6.23 -17.48
CA ALA A 107 -0.56 -7.14 -18.61
C ALA A 107 -1.15 -6.59 -19.93
N ARG A 108 -2.37 -6.06 -19.90
CA ARG A 108 -3.05 -5.44 -21.07
C ARG A 108 -2.28 -4.23 -21.60
N LYS A 109 -1.62 -3.47 -20.72
CA LYS A 109 -0.76 -2.34 -21.10
C LYS A 109 0.64 -2.77 -21.55
N GLY A 110 0.92 -4.07 -21.59
CA GLY A 110 2.20 -4.63 -22.04
C GLY A 110 3.26 -4.76 -20.96
N GLY A 111 2.91 -4.47 -19.69
CA GLY A 111 3.79 -4.69 -18.55
C GLY A 111 4.15 -6.17 -18.39
N LYS A 112 5.39 -6.45 -17.98
CA LYS A 112 5.92 -7.81 -17.89
C LYS A 112 6.38 -8.22 -16.50
N GLU A 113 6.71 -7.26 -15.66
CA GLU A 113 7.19 -7.51 -14.30
C GLU A 113 6.39 -6.69 -13.29
N ILE A 114 5.89 -7.37 -12.25
CA ILE A 114 5.19 -6.74 -11.11
C ILE A 114 5.96 -7.02 -9.82
N VAL A 115 6.21 -5.96 -9.07
CA VAL A 115 6.73 -6.06 -7.70
C VAL A 115 5.58 -5.87 -6.73
N LEU A 116 5.28 -6.90 -5.94
CA LEU A 116 4.30 -6.82 -4.87
C LEU A 116 4.86 -5.96 -3.76
N THR A 117 4.16 -4.89 -3.39
CA THR A 117 4.63 -3.94 -2.39
C THR A 117 3.63 -3.79 -1.24
N GLY A 118 4.17 -3.44 -0.10
CA GLY A 118 3.42 -3.16 1.11
C GLY A 118 4.37 -2.74 2.22
N VAL A 119 3.89 -2.73 3.43
CA VAL A 119 4.71 -2.53 4.63
C VAL A 119 5.24 -3.87 5.13
N ASN A 120 4.35 -4.85 5.22
CA ASN A 120 4.65 -6.24 5.57
C ASN A 120 3.64 -7.12 4.83
N ILE A 121 3.97 -7.52 3.61
CA ILE A 121 3.02 -8.19 2.72
C ILE A 121 2.62 -9.60 3.18
N GLY A 122 3.40 -10.23 4.07
CA GLY A 122 3.02 -11.48 4.69
C GLY A 122 1.79 -11.39 5.61
N ASP A 123 1.42 -10.16 5.99
CA ASP A 123 0.17 -9.87 6.71
C ASP A 123 -1.07 -9.78 5.79
N PHE A 124 -0.91 -10.03 4.49
CA PHE A 124 -2.05 -10.06 3.57
C PHE A 124 -3.10 -11.06 4.06
N GLY A 125 -4.34 -10.62 4.08
CA GLY A 125 -5.47 -11.41 4.57
C GLY A 125 -5.92 -11.06 5.99
N LYS A 126 -5.13 -10.34 6.79
CA LYS A 126 -5.55 -9.96 8.16
C LYS A 126 -6.84 -9.15 8.23
N SER A 127 -7.20 -8.44 7.18
CA SER A 127 -8.45 -7.67 7.09
C SER A 127 -9.52 -8.35 6.22
N THR A 128 -9.24 -9.51 5.68
CA THR A 128 -10.12 -10.36 4.86
C THR A 128 -9.95 -11.81 5.28
N ASP A 129 -10.78 -12.71 4.76
CA ASP A 129 -10.64 -14.17 4.99
C ASP A 129 -9.71 -14.85 3.97
N GLU A 130 -8.89 -14.07 3.27
CA GLU A 130 -7.94 -14.54 2.25
C GLU A 130 -6.55 -14.71 2.86
N THR A 131 -5.62 -15.37 2.16
CA THR A 131 -4.25 -15.57 2.62
C THR A 131 -3.21 -15.08 1.61
N PHE A 132 -1.98 -14.85 2.06
CA PHE A 132 -0.88 -14.48 1.17
C PHE A 132 -0.58 -15.57 0.13
N ILE A 133 -0.68 -16.84 0.51
CA ILE A 133 -0.48 -17.95 -0.44
C ILE A 133 -1.56 -17.99 -1.52
N ASP A 134 -2.82 -17.71 -1.16
CA ASP A 134 -3.90 -17.63 -2.15
C ASP A 134 -3.70 -16.47 -3.12
N LEU A 135 -3.19 -15.33 -2.62
CA LEU A 135 -2.84 -14.19 -3.46
C LEU A 135 -1.77 -14.56 -4.50
N ILE A 136 -0.65 -15.14 -4.06
CA ILE A 136 0.46 -15.46 -5.00
C ILE A 136 0.05 -16.55 -6.00
N ARG A 137 -0.78 -17.51 -5.61
CA ARG A 137 -1.36 -18.50 -6.53
C ARG A 137 -2.24 -17.85 -7.59
N ALA A 138 -3.15 -16.97 -7.17
CA ALA A 138 -4.03 -16.28 -8.09
C ALA A 138 -3.28 -15.37 -9.07
N LEU A 139 -2.23 -14.71 -8.61
CA LEU A 139 -1.39 -13.87 -9.46
C LEU A 139 -0.55 -14.69 -10.45
N ASP A 140 -0.10 -15.89 -10.08
CA ASP A 140 0.67 -16.77 -10.96
C ASP A 140 -0.13 -17.21 -12.20
N GLU A 141 -1.46 -17.22 -12.11
CA GLU A 141 -2.37 -17.55 -13.22
C GLU A 141 -2.62 -16.37 -14.17
N VAL A 142 -2.15 -15.16 -13.88
CA VAL A 142 -2.38 -13.98 -14.72
C VAL A 142 -1.51 -14.03 -15.97
N ASP A 143 -2.16 -14.20 -17.12
CA ASP A 143 -1.48 -14.21 -18.39
C ASP A 143 -0.90 -12.84 -18.78
N GLY A 144 0.26 -12.86 -19.44
CA GLY A 144 0.95 -11.67 -19.92
C GLY A 144 2.01 -11.13 -18.95
N ILE A 145 1.94 -11.44 -17.68
CA ILE A 145 3.00 -11.15 -16.70
C ILE A 145 4.03 -12.28 -16.73
N VAL A 146 5.29 -11.92 -16.83
CA VAL A 146 6.42 -12.85 -16.93
C VAL A 146 7.07 -13.07 -15.57
N ARG A 147 7.04 -12.04 -14.70
CA ARG A 147 7.70 -12.10 -13.40
C ARG A 147 6.94 -11.35 -12.33
N TYR A 148 6.82 -11.99 -11.17
CA TYR A 148 6.46 -11.36 -9.91
C TYR A 148 7.64 -11.37 -8.94
N ARG A 149 7.78 -10.29 -8.17
CA ARG A 149 8.76 -10.18 -7.08
C ARG A 149 8.05 -9.88 -5.78
N ILE A 150 8.42 -10.59 -4.75
CA ILE A 150 7.96 -10.38 -3.38
C ILE A 150 8.90 -9.38 -2.71
N SER A 151 8.34 -8.32 -2.09
CA SER A 151 9.12 -7.38 -1.28
C SER A 151 8.70 -7.46 0.19
N SER A 152 9.37 -6.73 1.07
CA SER A 152 8.93 -6.37 2.44
C SER A 152 8.07 -7.41 3.17
N ILE A 153 8.60 -8.59 3.43
CA ILE A 153 7.94 -9.64 4.21
C ILE A 153 8.79 -10.00 5.44
N GLU A 154 8.15 -10.10 6.59
CA GLU A 154 8.82 -10.58 7.81
C GLU A 154 9.07 -12.09 7.72
N PRO A 155 10.27 -12.57 8.08
CA PRO A 155 10.64 -13.99 7.92
C PRO A 155 9.67 -14.97 8.59
N ASN A 156 9.09 -14.60 9.72
CA ASN A 156 8.13 -15.44 10.46
C ASN A 156 6.75 -15.56 9.78
N LEU A 157 6.51 -14.79 8.74
CA LEU A 157 5.28 -14.85 7.93
C LEU A 157 5.48 -15.61 6.61
N ILE A 158 6.71 -16.01 6.32
CA ILE A 158 7.02 -16.86 5.17
C ILE A 158 6.75 -18.30 5.59
N THR A 159 5.69 -18.90 5.04
CA THR A 159 5.36 -20.30 5.30
C THR A 159 6.14 -21.23 4.37
N ASP A 160 6.36 -22.48 4.80
CA ASP A 160 6.98 -23.52 3.96
C ASP A 160 6.19 -23.69 2.65
N GLU A 161 4.87 -23.62 2.72
CA GLU A 161 3.99 -23.69 1.55
C GLU A 161 4.24 -22.54 0.55
N ALA A 162 4.48 -21.31 1.04
CA ALA A 162 4.82 -20.19 0.18
C ALA A 162 6.21 -20.35 -0.45
N ILE A 163 7.17 -20.89 0.31
CA ILE A 163 8.53 -21.19 -0.18
C ILE A 163 8.46 -22.24 -1.30
N ASP A 164 7.76 -23.34 -1.04
CA ASP A 164 7.61 -24.43 -2.01
C ASP A 164 6.89 -23.96 -3.28
N PHE A 165 5.85 -23.14 -3.12
CA PHE A 165 5.16 -22.56 -4.27
C PHE A 165 6.08 -21.69 -5.11
N VAL A 166 6.80 -20.75 -4.50
CA VAL A 166 7.72 -19.84 -5.21
C VAL A 166 8.85 -20.63 -5.90
N ALA A 167 9.39 -21.67 -5.23
CA ALA A 167 10.45 -22.51 -5.81
C ALA A 167 10.02 -23.27 -7.08
N HIS A 168 8.72 -23.54 -7.25
CA HIS A 168 8.18 -24.28 -8.39
C HIS A 168 7.43 -23.39 -9.38
N SER A 169 7.11 -22.15 -9.02
CA SER A 169 6.45 -21.17 -9.89
C SER A 169 7.36 -20.79 -11.07
N LYS A 170 6.74 -20.54 -12.21
CA LYS A 170 7.45 -20.04 -13.40
C LYS A 170 7.57 -18.49 -13.41
N ARG A 171 6.77 -17.83 -12.61
CA ARG A 171 6.64 -16.35 -12.63
C ARG A 171 7.16 -15.68 -11.34
N PHE A 172 7.10 -16.36 -10.20
CA PHE A 172 7.65 -15.82 -8.94
C PHE A 172 9.16 -16.02 -8.84
N ALA A 173 9.90 -14.97 -8.42
CA ALA A 173 11.35 -14.96 -8.24
C ALA A 173 11.76 -14.03 -7.08
#